data_21f6b3accd519210a2e9d457026f4a86
#
_entry.id   21f6b3accd519210a2e9d457026f4a86
#
_cell.length_a   1.000
_cell.length_b   1.000
_cell.length_c   1.000
_cell.angle_alpha   90.00
_cell.angle_beta   90.00
_cell.angle_gamma   90.00
#
_symmetry.space_group_name_H-M   'P 1'
#
loop_
_entity.id
_entity.type
_entity.pdbx_description
1 polymer ?
#
loop_
_entity_poly.entity_id
_entity_poly.type
_entity_poly.pdbx_seq_one_letter_code
_entity_poly.pdbx_strand_id
1 'polypeptide(L)'
;MTDIARFRHLSLRTEETYRNWIKRYIFFNGKRHPKDLNAEHVRAFLTHLAVNEHVSASTQNQAFNALLFLYRQVLQWEALDIQGVERARHSRRLPVVFTKAEASALIAQMNDENRLIAGLLYGSGLRIMEAVRLRVKDIDFARGEIIVRDGKGEQDRVTMLPQTLKHPLSEQLAVVRELHTDDLRRGYGAIYLPYALERKYKNAAKDFVWQYVFPADKLSIDPRTGEIRRHHISEQNVQRAVKTALRIAGIKKNGSCHSFRHSFATHLLEDGYDIRTVQELLGHKDVRTTMIYTHVLNRGGRGVRSPLDG
;
A
#
# COMPACT_ATOMS: atom_id res chain seq x y z
N MET A 1 -17.72 5.13 -17.33
CA MET A 1 -16.70 4.37 -16.59
C MET A 1 -16.37 5.00 -15.24
N THR A 2 -15.98 6.29 -15.21
CA THR A 2 -15.62 7.03 -13.98
C THR A 2 -16.72 6.98 -12.91
N ASP A 3 -17.98 7.23 -13.29
CA ASP A 3 -19.10 7.21 -12.34
C ASP A 3 -19.34 5.83 -11.74
N ILE A 4 -19.20 4.78 -12.52
CA ILE A 4 -19.32 3.40 -12.05
C ILE A 4 -18.15 3.02 -11.13
N ALA A 5 -16.93 3.46 -11.47
CA ALA A 5 -15.76 3.26 -10.60
C ALA A 5 -15.95 3.95 -9.24
N ARG A 6 -16.47 5.18 -9.24
CA ARG A 6 -16.82 5.95 -8.03
C ARG A 6 -17.96 5.32 -7.24
N PHE A 7 -19.02 4.90 -7.93
CA PHE A 7 -20.14 4.17 -7.31
C PHE A 7 -19.68 2.87 -6.62
N ARG A 8 -18.67 2.22 -7.19
CA ARG A 8 -18.04 1.02 -6.62
C ARG A 8 -16.92 1.33 -5.61
N HIS A 9 -16.77 2.58 -5.19
CA HIS A 9 -15.74 3.04 -4.24
C HIS A 9 -14.30 2.66 -4.63
N LEU A 10 -14.01 2.52 -5.93
CA LEU A 10 -12.65 2.25 -6.37
C LEU A 10 -11.73 3.44 -6.06
N SER A 11 -10.49 3.14 -5.68
CA SER A 11 -9.48 4.18 -5.48
C SER A 11 -9.19 4.92 -6.80
N LEU A 12 -8.79 6.20 -6.72
CA LEU A 12 -8.34 6.97 -7.90
C LEU A 12 -7.29 6.22 -8.71
N ARG A 13 -6.31 5.63 -8.04
CA ARG A 13 -5.25 4.85 -8.67
C ARG A 13 -5.79 3.63 -9.43
N THR A 14 -6.79 2.95 -8.89
CA THR A 14 -7.45 1.83 -9.57
C THR A 14 -8.22 2.32 -10.79
N GLU A 15 -8.96 3.44 -10.64
CA GLU A 15 -9.69 4.08 -11.74
C GLU A 15 -8.75 4.46 -12.90
N GLU A 16 -7.63 5.13 -12.60
CA GLU A 16 -6.63 5.51 -13.59
C GLU A 16 -5.98 4.29 -14.25
N THR A 17 -5.63 3.29 -13.47
CA THR A 17 -5.06 2.03 -13.97
C THR A 17 -6.02 1.34 -14.92
N TYR A 18 -7.29 1.20 -14.54
CA TYR A 18 -8.31 0.58 -15.39
C TYR A 18 -8.55 1.37 -16.66
N ARG A 19 -8.64 2.70 -16.55
CA ARG A 19 -8.78 3.58 -17.71
C ARG A 19 -7.62 3.42 -18.69
N ASN A 20 -6.39 3.35 -18.19
CA ASN A 20 -5.20 3.16 -19.04
C ASN A 20 -5.20 1.81 -19.74
N TRP A 21 -5.56 0.71 -19.05
CA TRP A 21 -5.66 -0.60 -19.67
C TRP A 21 -6.77 -0.68 -20.71
N ILE A 22 -7.94 -0.12 -20.42
CA ILE A 22 -9.06 -0.05 -21.37
C ILE A 22 -8.69 0.78 -22.60
N LYS A 23 -8.02 1.92 -22.41
CA LYS A 23 -7.52 2.74 -23.52
C LYS A 23 -6.55 1.93 -24.39
N ARG A 24 -5.58 1.25 -23.81
CA ARG A 24 -4.62 0.39 -24.53
C ARG A 24 -5.34 -0.70 -25.33
N TYR A 25 -6.32 -1.37 -24.73
CA TYR A 25 -7.13 -2.38 -25.38
C TYR A 25 -7.90 -1.85 -26.59
N ILE A 26 -8.52 -0.68 -26.47
CA ILE A 26 -9.23 -0.02 -27.58
C ILE A 26 -8.27 0.31 -28.73
N PHE A 27 -7.08 0.84 -28.40
CA PHE A 27 -6.08 1.16 -29.41
C PHE A 27 -5.54 -0.11 -30.12
N PHE A 28 -5.29 -1.18 -29.37
CA PHE A 28 -4.87 -2.46 -29.92
C PHE A 28 -5.87 -3.01 -30.94
N ASN A 29 -7.15 -2.79 -30.74
CA ASN A 29 -8.21 -3.24 -31.63
C ASN A 29 -8.61 -2.16 -32.68
N GLY A 30 -7.69 -1.29 -33.08
CA GLY A 30 -7.91 -0.30 -34.16
C GLY A 30 -8.94 0.77 -33.80
N LYS A 31 -9.08 1.14 -32.51
CA LYS A 31 -10.04 2.12 -31.98
C LYS A 31 -11.52 1.72 -32.16
N ARG A 32 -11.79 0.42 -32.36
CA ARG A 32 -13.16 -0.11 -32.39
C ARG A 32 -13.82 0.05 -31.03
N HIS A 33 -15.14 0.25 -31.05
CA HIS A 33 -15.91 0.35 -29.81
C HIS A 33 -15.93 -1.01 -29.08
N PRO A 34 -15.72 -1.07 -27.75
CA PRO A 34 -15.69 -2.34 -27.02
C PRO A 34 -16.94 -3.22 -27.16
N LYS A 35 -18.12 -2.62 -27.47
CA LYS A 35 -19.34 -3.39 -27.78
C LYS A 35 -19.24 -4.21 -29.06
N ASP A 36 -18.34 -3.86 -29.98
CA ASP A 36 -18.13 -4.56 -31.25
C ASP A 36 -17.00 -5.58 -31.15
N LEU A 37 -16.46 -5.79 -29.94
CA LEU A 37 -15.36 -6.72 -29.66
C LEU A 37 -15.88 -7.89 -28.81
N ASN A 38 -15.29 -9.06 -28.98
CA ASN A 38 -15.69 -10.29 -28.30
C ASN A 38 -14.56 -10.87 -27.43
N ALA A 39 -14.76 -12.04 -26.85
CA ALA A 39 -13.77 -12.72 -26.01
C ALA A 39 -12.45 -13.02 -26.73
N GLU A 40 -12.48 -13.26 -28.04
CA GLU A 40 -11.26 -13.50 -28.82
C GLU A 40 -10.37 -12.27 -28.88
N HIS A 41 -10.95 -11.08 -29.01
CA HIS A 41 -10.21 -9.81 -29.00
C HIS A 41 -9.56 -9.58 -27.63
N VAL A 42 -10.26 -9.93 -26.53
CA VAL A 42 -9.68 -9.88 -25.16
C VAL A 42 -8.50 -10.86 -25.06
N ARG A 43 -8.68 -12.09 -25.54
CA ARG A 43 -7.63 -13.11 -25.53
C ARG A 43 -6.42 -12.67 -26.35
N ALA A 44 -6.64 -12.17 -27.58
CA ALA A 44 -5.58 -11.67 -28.44
C ALA A 44 -4.79 -10.54 -27.79
N PHE A 45 -5.46 -9.59 -27.14
CA PHE A 45 -4.78 -8.51 -26.42
C PHE A 45 -3.94 -9.02 -25.24
N LEU A 46 -4.48 -9.93 -24.41
CA LEU A 46 -3.75 -10.49 -23.28
C LEU A 46 -2.56 -11.34 -23.74
N THR A 47 -2.71 -12.07 -24.86
CA THR A 47 -1.63 -12.82 -25.50
C THR A 47 -0.54 -11.86 -26.01
N HIS A 48 -0.92 -10.77 -26.68
CA HIS A 48 0.00 -9.73 -27.12
C HIS A 48 0.81 -9.14 -25.95
N LEU A 49 0.16 -8.82 -24.82
CA LEU A 49 0.87 -8.35 -23.64
C LEU A 49 1.91 -9.36 -23.12
N ALA A 50 1.56 -10.65 -23.12
CA ALA A 50 2.45 -11.67 -22.61
C ALA A 50 3.60 -11.99 -23.57
N VAL A 51 3.28 -12.17 -24.87
CA VAL A 51 4.24 -12.68 -25.89
C VAL A 51 5.05 -11.57 -26.52
N ASN A 52 4.42 -10.45 -26.88
CA ASN A 52 5.10 -9.37 -27.60
C ASN A 52 5.68 -8.30 -26.65
N GLU A 53 4.94 -7.97 -25.57
CA GLU A 53 5.42 -6.96 -24.62
C GLU A 53 6.12 -7.56 -23.39
N HIS A 54 6.16 -8.88 -23.25
CA HIS A 54 6.82 -9.61 -22.17
C HIS A 54 6.42 -9.14 -20.76
N VAL A 55 5.16 -8.71 -20.57
CA VAL A 55 4.70 -8.25 -19.27
C VAL A 55 4.62 -9.40 -18.26
N SER A 56 4.79 -9.07 -16.98
CA SER A 56 4.65 -10.07 -15.92
C SER A 56 3.21 -10.60 -15.82
N ALA A 57 3.04 -11.83 -15.31
CA ALA A 57 1.74 -12.43 -15.03
C ALA A 57 0.84 -11.52 -14.17
N SER A 58 1.43 -10.77 -13.21
CA SER A 58 0.70 -9.79 -12.40
C SER A 58 0.14 -8.65 -13.25
N THR A 59 0.95 -8.12 -14.15
CA THR A 59 0.57 -7.03 -15.06
C THR A 59 -0.52 -7.48 -16.02
N GLN A 60 -0.39 -8.68 -16.59
CA GLN A 60 -1.41 -9.28 -17.46
C GLN A 60 -2.74 -9.48 -16.72
N ASN A 61 -2.71 -9.99 -15.48
CA ASN A 61 -3.91 -10.16 -14.66
C ASN A 61 -4.54 -8.81 -14.27
N GLN A 62 -3.75 -7.75 -14.10
CA GLN A 62 -4.27 -6.40 -13.87
C GLN A 62 -5.02 -5.88 -15.11
N ALA A 63 -4.46 -6.05 -16.31
CA ALA A 63 -5.13 -5.72 -17.57
C ALA A 63 -6.44 -6.53 -17.72
N PHE A 64 -6.41 -7.82 -17.45
CA PHE A 64 -7.59 -8.68 -17.47
C PHE A 64 -8.68 -8.20 -16.52
N ASN A 65 -8.35 -7.85 -15.28
CA ASN A 65 -9.31 -7.32 -14.31
C ASN A 65 -9.94 -5.99 -14.79
N ALA A 66 -9.16 -5.12 -15.45
CA ALA A 66 -9.68 -3.89 -16.04
C ALA A 66 -10.69 -4.16 -17.17
N LEU A 67 -10.43 -5.16 -18.01
CA LEU A 67 -11.37 -5.57 -19.06
C LEU A 67 -12.61 -6.26 -18.49
N LEU A 68 -12.47 -7.10 -17.47
CA LEU A 68 -13.62 -7.66 -16.73
C LEU A 68 -14.50 -6.55 -16.15
N PHE A 69 -13.90 -5.53 -15.57
CA PHE A 69 -14.63 -4.37 -15.06
C PHE A 69 -15.37 -3.64 -16.19
N LEU A 70 -14.70 -3.41 -17.33
CA LEU A 70 -15.31 -2.77 -18.49
C LEU A 70 -16.55 -3.55 -18.95
N TYR A 71 -16.40 -4.83 -19.23
CA TYR A 71 -17.48 -5.60 -19.83
C TYR A 71 -18.61 -5.88 -18.84
N ARG A 72 -18.31 -6.33 -17.62
CA ARG A 72 -19.32 -6.70 -16.63
C ARG A 72 -19.99 -5.52 -15.95
N GLN A 73 -19.23 -4.48 -15.62
CA GLN A 73 -19.75 -3.39 -14.79
C GLN A 73 -20.14 -2.15 -15.63
N VAL A 74 -19.37 -1.84 -16.68
CA VAL A 74 -19.63 -0.64 -17.48
C VAL A 74 -20.58 -0.92 -18.64
N LEU A 75 -20.36 -2.02 -19.37
CA LEU A 75 -21.17 -2.39 -20.52
C LEU A 75 -22.33 -3.31 -20.18
N GLN A 76 -22.34 -3.86 -18.95
CA GLN A 76 -23.36 -4.82 -18.46
C GLN A 76 -23.57 -6.01 -19.41
N TRP A 77 -22.47 -6.46 -20.02
CA TRP A 77 -22.49 -7.53 -20.99
C TRP A 77 -22.20 -8.87 -20.32
N GLU A 78 -23.26 -9.55 -19.87
CA GLU A 78 -23.18 -10.83 -19.17
C GLU A 78 -22.81 -11.98 -20.13
N ALA A 79 -23.16 -11.86 -21.42
CA ALA A 79 -22.94 -12.90 -22.42
C ALA A 79 -21.49 -13.03 -22.91
N LEU A 80 -20.58 -12.12 -22.49
CA LEU A 80 -19.19 -12.26 -22.87
C LEU A 80 -18.54 -13.35 -22.00
N ASP A 81 -18.42 -14.56 -22.53
CA ASP A 81 -17.73 -15.67 -21.88
C ASP A 81 -16.21 -15.42 -21.87
N ILE A 82 -15.80 -14.56 -20.95
CA ILE A 82 -14.37 -14.34 -20.64
C ILE A 82 -13.85 -15.43 -19.67
N GLN A 83 -14.72 -16.35 -19.21
CA GLN A 83 -14.32 -17.40 -18.25
C GLN A 83 -13.29 -18.37 -18.88
N GLY A 84 -13.34 -18.56 -20.21
CA GLY A 84 -12.33 -19.32 -20.95
C GLY A 84 -10.97 -18.63 -21.12
N VAL A 85 -10.79 -17.37 -20.66
CA VAL A 85 -9.48 -16.71 -20.68
C VAL A 85 -8.73 -17.08 -19.41
N GLU A 86 -7.74 -17.96 -19.53
CA GLU A 86 -6.92 -18.40 -18.41
C GLU A 86 -6.16 -17.22 -17.79
N ARG A 87 -6.21 -17.15 -16.46
CA ARG A 87 -5.35 -16.22 -15.72
C ARG A 87 -3.90 -16.68 -15.75
N ALA A 88 -3.00 -15.75 -16.02
CA ALA A 88 -1.58 -16.06 -15.94
C ALA A 88 -1.20 -16.57 -14.55
N ARG A 89 -0.51 -17.69 -14.50
CA ARG A 89 -0.04 -18.30 -13.25
C ARG A 89 1.07 -17.48 -12.65
N HIS A 90 0.92 -17.11 -11.38
CA HIS A 90 1.97 -16.43 -10.64
C HIS A 90 2.98 -17.44 -10.09
N SER A 91 4.26 -17.25 -10.39
CA SER A 91 5.30 -17.89 -9.59
C SER A 91 5.32 -17.24 -8.20
N ARG A 92 5.16 -18.04 -7.14
CA ARG A 92 5.32 -17.57 -5.75
C ARG A 92 6.81 -17.36 -5.49
N ARG A 93 7.25 -16.11 -5.46
CA ARG A 93 8.61 -15.78 -5.00
C ARG A 93 8.56 -15.57 -3.49
N LEU A 94 9.57 -16.07 -2.79
CA LEU A 94 9.74 -15.78 -1.36
C LEU A 94 9.94 -14.26 -1.19
N PRO A 95 9.35 -13.66 -0.15
CA PRO A 95 9.53 -12.25 0.14
C PRO A 95 11.00 -11.95 0.48
N VAL A 96 11.46 -10.77 0.11
CA VAL A 96 12.76 -10.27 0.56
C VAL A 96 12.62 -9.83 2.01
N VAL A 97 13.40 -10.46 2.88
CA VAL A 97 13.47 -10.19 4.32
C VAL A 97 14.85 -9.60 4.64
N PHE A 98 14.87 -8.49 5.38
CA PHE A 98 16.10 -7.94 5.97
C PHE A 98 16.39 -8.67 7.28
N THR A 99 17.65 -8.85 7.64
CA THR A 99 18.02 -9.22 9.00
C THR A 99 17.73 -8.05 9.96
N LYS A 100 17.69 -8.31 11.28
CA LYS A 100 17.53 -7.24 12.29
C LYS A 100 18.60 -6.15 12.14
N ALA A 101 19.86 -6.56 11.88
CA ALA A 101 20.97 -5.64 11.65
C ALA A 101 20.80 -4.81 10.34
N GLU A 102 20.43 -5.46 9.23
CA GLU A 102 20.17 -4.76 7.98
C GLU A 102 19.00 -3.75 8.10
N ALA A 103 17.90 -4.14 8.75
CA ALA A 103 16.77 -3.24 8.97
C ALA A 103 17.16 -2.00 9.78
N SER A 104 17.92 -2.20 10.86
CA SER A 104 18.44 -1.11 11.70
C SER A 104 19.40 -0.20 10.92
N ALA A 105 20.34 -0.80 10.16
CA ALA A 105 21.29 -0.03 9.34
C ALA A 105 20.58 0.81 8.27
N LEU A 106 19.56 0.25 7.60
CA LEU A 106 18.77 0.98 6.61
C LEU A 106 18.02 2.16 7.23
N ILE A 107 17.36 1.95 8.36
CA ILE A 107 16.63 3.00 9.07
C ILE A 107 17.60 4.11 9.53
N ALA A 108 18.80 3.76 10.00
CA ALA A 108 19.80 4.71 10.42
C ALA A 108 20.33 5.59 9.26
N GLN A 109 20.34 5.10 8.03
CA GLN A 109 20.76 5.87 6.84
C GLN A 109 19.67 6.83 6.31
N MET A 110 18.46 6.77 6.85
CA MET A 110 17.38 7.67 6.45
C MET A 110 17.34 8.90 7.35
N ASN A 111 16.82 9.99 6.80
CA ASN A 111 16.61 11.23 7.53
C ASN A 111 15.13 11.37 7.98
N ASP A 112 14.93 12.14 9.03
CA ASP A 112 13.67 12.70 9.51
C ASP A 112 12.43 11.82 9.30
N GLU A 113 11.45 12.30 8.52
CA GLU A 113 10.19 11.62 8.28
C GLU A 113 10.36 10.23 7.65
N ASN A 114 11.32 10.07 6.72
CA ASN A 114 11.54 8.78 6.08
C ASN A 114 12.04 7.72 7.08
N ARG A 115 12.85 8.14 8.08
CA ARG A 115 13.31 7.28 9.18
C ARG A 115 12.14 6.84 10.04
N LEU A 116 11.26 7.78 10.41
CA LEU A 116 10.06 7.47 11.20
C LEU A 116 9.12 6.53 10.45
N ILE A 117 8.86 6.80 9.16
CA ILE A 117 8.02 5.95 8.33
C ILE A 117 8.63 4.54 8.22
N ALA A 118 9.93 4.42 7.91
CA ALA A 118 10.59 3.12 7.85
C ALA A 118 10.55 2.39 9.20
N GLY A 119 10.72 3.13 10.30
CA GLY A 119 10.54 2.62 11.66
C GLY A 119 9.13 2.06 11.90
N LEU A 120 8.09 2.74 11.44
CA LEU A 120 6.71 2.27 11.53
C LEU A 120 6.45 1.05 10.63
N LEU A 121 7.03 1.01 9.42
CA LEU A 121 6.91 -0.16 8.54
C LEU A 121 7.52 -1.41 9.19
N TYR A 122 8.67 -1.26 9.85
CA TYR A 122 9.40 -2.35 10.49
C TYR A 122 8.90 -2.65 11.91
N GLY A 123 8.61 -1.62 12.71
CA GLY A 123 8.27 -1.81 14.12
C GLY A 123 6.79 -2.01 14.41
N SER A 124 5.90 -1.62 13.47
CA SER A 124 4.44 -1.76 13.61
C SER A 124 3.83 -2.59 12.49
N GLY A 125 4.62 -3.02 11.51
CA GLY A 125 4.16 -3.80 10.36
C GLY A 125 3.18 -3.06 9.45
N LEU A 126 3.20 -1.73 9.41
CA LEU A 126 2.31 -0.95 8.54
C LEU A 126 2.63 -1.17 7.05
N ARG A 127 1.59 -1.06 6.19
CA ARG A 127 1.81 -0.87 4.76
C ARG A 127 2.23 0.57 4.50
N ILE A 128 2.98 0.81 3.43
CA ILE A 128 3.45 2.17 3.10
C ILE A 128 2.30 3.19 3.05
N MET A 129 1.18 2.84 2.42
CA MET A 129 0.02 3.74 2.35
C MET A 129 -0.69 3.94 3.70
N GLU A 130 -0.63 2.97 4.59
CA GLU A 130 -1.13 3.10 5.96
C GLU A 130 -0.25 4.06 6.75
N ALA A 131 1.08 3.92 6.64
CA ALA A 131 2.04 4.80 7.32
C ALA A 131 1.94 6.25 6.85
N VAL A 132 1.98 6.52 5.53
CA VAL A 132 1.91 7.90 5.02
C VAL A 132 0.54 8.57 5.24
N ARG A 133 -0.54 7.79 5.37
CA ARG A 133 -1.89 8.28 5.66
C ARG A 133 -2.24 8.34 7.14
N LEU A 134 -1.31 7.98 8.01
CA LEU A 134 -1.51 8.00 9.46
C LEU A 134 -1.92 9.40 9.91
N ARG A 135 -2.95 9.49 10.74
CA ARG A 135 -3.45 10.75 11.30
C ARG A 135 -3.03 10.89 12.75
N VAL A 136 -2.97 12.12 13.24
CA VAL A 136 -2.60 12.43 14.63
C VAL A 136 -3.45 11.62 15.61
N LYS A 137 -4.77 11.56 15.43
CA LYS A 137 -5.72 10.83 16.27
C LYS A 137 -5.57 9.32 16.27
N ASP A 138 -4.81 8.77 15.33
CA ASP A 138 -4.65 7.34 15.18
C ASP A 138 -3.47 6.79 15.97
N ILE A 139 -2.73 7.66 16.68
CA ILE A 139 -1.61 7.30 17.56
C ILE A 139 -2.05 7.46 19.02
N ASP A 140 -2.08 6.36 19.76
CA ASP A 140 -2.27 6.37 21.20
C ASP A 140 -0.93 6.18 21.91
N PHE A 141 -0.32 7.28 22.37
CA PHE A 141 0.94 7.26 23.08
C PHE A 141 0.83 6.60 24.46
N ALA A 142 -0.32 6.74 25.13
CA ALA A 142 -0.54 6.19 26.45
C ALA A 142 -0.59 4.67 26.41
N ARG A 143 -1.40 4.12 25.48
CA ARG A 143 -1.54 2.67 25.28
C ARG A 143 -0.36 2.07 24.50
N GLY A 144 0.39 2.89 23.77
CA GLY A 144 1.43 2.40 22.87
C GLY A 144 0.86 1.66 21.64
N GLU A 145 -0.22 2.20 21.10
CA GLU A 145 -0.99 1.59 20.01
C GLU A 145 -1.13 2.54 18.81
N ILE A 146 -1.29 1.95 17.64
CA ILE A 146 -1.63 2.65 16.39
C ILE A 146 -2.92 2.02 15.84
N ILE A 147 -3.92 2.86 15.58
CA ILE A 147 -5.16 2.47 14.93
C ILE A 147 -5.01 2.64 13.43
N VAL A 148 -4.97 1.56 12.68
CA VAL A 148 -4.93 1.58 11.22
C VAL A 148 -6.34 1.54 10.69
N ARG A 149 -6.76 2.66 10.07
CA ARG A 149 -8.10 2.81 9.50
C ARG A 149 -8.10 2.48 8.01
N ASP A 150 -9.24 2.05 7.51
CA ASP A 150 -9.47 1.74 6.09
C ASP A 150 -8.38 0.80 5.51
N GLY A 151 -7.93 -0.17 6.28
CA GLY A 151 -7.03 -1.22 5.83
C GLY A 151 -7.59 -1.88 4.56
N LYS A 152 -6.76 -2.61 3.82
CA LYS A 152 -7.21 -3.32 2.61
C LYS A 152 -8.42 -4.21 2.94
N GLY A 153 -9.63 -3.74 2.60
CA GLY A 153 -10.90 -4.42 2.83
C GLY A 153 -11.76 -3.79 3.93
N GLU A 154 -11.57 -2.48 4.26
CA GLU A 154 -12.45 -1.68 5.13
C GLU A 154 -12.56 -2.17 6.58
N GLN A 155 -11.53 -2.85 7.10
CA GLN A 155 -11.46 -3.23 8.51
C GLN A 155 -10.36 -2.47 9.20
N ASP A 156 -10.73 -1.77 10.27
CA ASP A 156 -9.80 -1.15 11.20
C ASP A 156 -9.06 -2.25 11.97
N ARG A 157 -7.82 -2.00 12.32
CA ARG A 157 -7.03 -2.84 13.21
C ARG A 157 -6.17 -2.01 14.13
N VAL A 158 -5.78 -2.61 15.23
CA VAL A 158 -4.79 -2.04 16.15
C VAL A 158 -3.46 -2.76 15.95
N THR A 159 -2.37 -2.01 15.97
CA THR A 159 -1.01 -2.55 16.00
C THR A 159 -0.18 -1.79 17.02
N MET A 160 0.99 -2.30 17.37
CA MET A 160 1.86 -1.70 18.37
C MET A 160 2.53 -0.42 17.89
N LEU A 161 2.68 0.56 18.78
CA LEU A 161 3.58 1.69 18.63
C LEU A 161 4.91 1.36 19.31
N PRO A 162 6.03 1.21 18.58
CA PRO A 162 7.31 0.92 19.17
C PRO A 162 7.73 2.00 20.18
N GLN A 163 8.22 1.58 21.33
CA GLN A 163 8.63 2.50 22.40
C GLN A 163 9.70 3.50 21.92
N THR A 164 10.63 3.04 21.08
CA THR A 164 11.70 3.85 20.50
C THR A 164 11.22 4.95 19.55
N LEU A 165 9.99 4.82 19.01
CA LEU A 165 9.40 5.81 18.11
C LEU A 165 8.51 6.83 18.83
N LYS A 166 8.16 6.62 20.11
CA LYS A 166 7.25 7.52 20.84
C LYS A 166 7.77 8.95 20.88
N HIS A 167 9.02 9.14 21.34
CA HIS A 167 9.61 10.48 21.44
C HIS A 167 9.79 11.14 20.07
N PRO A 168 10.43 10.51 19.07
CA PRO A 168 10.56 11.12 17.73
C PRO A 168 9.23 11.43 17.05
N LEU A 169 8.18 10.60 17.25
CA LEU A 169 6.85 10.91 16.73
C LEU A 169 6.19 12.08 17.46
N SER A 170 6.43 12.25 18.76
CA SER A 170 5.94 13.42 19.50
C SER A 170 6.57 14.70 18.98
N GLU A 171 7.88 14.69 18.69
CA GLU A 171 8.59 15.81 18.05
C GLU A 171 8.01 16.10 16.66
N GLN A 172 7.79 15.06 15.84
CA GLN A 172 7.15 15.19 14.53
C GLN A 172 5.77 15.84 14.64
N LEU A 173 4.95 15.44 15.62
CA LEU A 173 3.63 16.04 15.83
C LEU A 173 3.71 17.53 16.24
N ALA A 174 4.76 17.95 16.95
CA ALA A 174 4.98 19.37 17.26
C ALA A 174 5.23 20.17 15.96
N VAL A 175 6.11 19.67 15.08
CA VAL A 175 6.38 20.27 13.76
C VAL A 175 5.11 20.35 12.92
N VAL A 176 4.33 19.27 12.89
CA VAL A 176 3.05 19.25 12.14
C VAL A 176 2.05 20.25 12.71
N ARG A 177 2.02 20.46 14.02
CA ARG A 177 1.15 21.45 14.67
C ARG A 177 1.50 22.88 14.25
N GLU A 178 2.77 23.20 14.20
CA GLU A 178 3.25 24.53 13.74
C GLU A 178 2.88 24.74 12.27
N LEU A 179 3.16 23.78 11.41
CA LEU A 179 2.81 23.82 10.00
C LEU A 179 1.30 23.99 9.78
N HIS A 180 0.48 23.24 10.53
CA HIS A 180 -0.97 23.35 10.47
C HIS A 180 -1.48 24.72 10.94
N THR A 181 -0.89 25.28 11.98
CA THR A 181 -1.20 26.61 12.48
C THR A 181 -0.90 27.68 11.43
N ASP A 182 0.22 27.56 10.71
CA ASP A 182 0.56 28.46 9.61
C ASP A 182 -0.41 28.32 8.43
N ASP A 183 -0.72 27.09 8.05
CA ASP A 183 -1.72 26.83 7.00
C ASP A 183 -3.10 27.46 7.34
N LEU A 184 -3.53 27.36 8.61
CA LEU A 184 -4.78 28.01 9.06
C LEU A 184 -4.74 29.54 8.94
N ARG A 185 -3.61 30.18 9.32
CA ARG A 185 -3.42 31.63 9.18
C ARG A 185 -3.50 32.08 7.73
N ARG A 186 -3.05 31.23 6.80
CA ARG A 186 -3.07 31.48 5.35
C ARG A 186 -4.40 31.12 4.69
N GLY A 187 -5.42 30.72 5.47
CA GLY A 187 -6.76 30.37 4.98
C GLY A 187 -6.89 28.91 4.51
N TYR A 188 -5.84 28.11 4.69
CA TYR A 188 -5.82 26.67 4.36
C TYR A 188 -6.05 25.82 5.61
N GLY A 189 -5.41 24.64 5.71
CA GLY A 189 -5.46 23.76 6.87
C GLY A 189 -6.60 22.75 6.86
N ALA A 190 -7.49 22.79 5.87
CA ALA A 190 -8.48 21.75 5.65
C ALA A 190 -7.83 20.50 5.03
N ILE A 191 -8.19 19.33 5.52
CA ILE A 191 -7.76 18.04 5.01
C ILE A 191 -8.94 17.30 4.37
N TYR A 192 -8.66 16.39 3.43
CA TYR A 192 -9.69 15.52 2.91
C TYR A 192 -10.21 14.58 4.01
N LEU A 193 -11.50 14.59 4.25
CA LEU A 193 -12.20 13.62 5.09
C LEU A 193 -12.97 12.64 4.20
N PRO A 194 -12.90 11.32 4.49
CA PRO A 194 -13.63 10.36 3.68
C PRO A 194 -15.14 10.52 3.82
N TYR A 195 -15.82 10.61 2.66
CA TYR A 195 -17.27 10.52 2.48
C TYR A 195 -18.15 11.34 3.45
N ALA A 196 -18.95 10.61 4.27
CA ALA A 196 -19.95 11.21 5.15
C ALA A 196 -19.35 12.00 6.34
N LEU A 197 -18.07 11.81 6.66
CA LEU A 197 -17.43 12.47 7.80
C LEU A 197 -17.36 13.98 7.63
N GLU A 198 -17.13 14.49 6.42
CA GLU A 198 -17.10 15.92 6.14
C GLU A 198 -18.46 16.58 6.39
N ARG A 199 -19.56 15.87 6.06
CA ARG A 199 -20.94 16.33 6.34
C ARG A 199 -21.33 16.21 7.79
N LYS A 200 -20.87 15.13 8.47
CA LYS A 200 -21.17 14.86 9.87
C LYS A 200 -20.44 15.81 10.82
N TYR A 201 -19.20 16.17 10.48
CA TYR A 201 -18.32 16.98 11.32
C TYR A 201 -17.78 18.17 10.53
N LYS A 202 -18.58 19.25 10.44
CA LYS A 202 -18.30 20.43 9.58
C LYS A 202 -16.92 21.07 9.80
N ASN A 203 -16.37 21.02 11.03
CA ASN A 203 -15.08 21.63 11.36
C ASN A 203 -13.93 20.63 11.45
N ALA A 204 -14.22 19.32 11.41
CA ALA A 204 -13.21 18.29 11.61
C ALA A 204 -12.09 18.33 10.55
N ALA A 205 -12.39 18.80 9.33
CA ALA A 205 -11.37 18.96 8.29
C ALA A 205 -10.22 19.89 8.69
N LYS A 206 -10.50 20.87 9.60
CA LYS A 206 -9.51 21.84 10.10
C LYS A 206 -8.98 21.48 11.48
N ASP A 207 -9.49 20.44 12.15
CA ASP A 207 -9.00 20.03 13.45
C ASP A 207 -7.64 19.36 13.32
N PHE A 208 -6.73 19.68 14.25
CA PHE A 208 -5.37 19.12 14.28
C PHE A 208 -5.36 17.60 14.37
N VAL A 209 -6.27 17.01 15.13
CA VAL A 209 -6.32 15.56 15.33
C VAL A 209 -6.57 14.76 14.05
N TRP A 210 -7.13 15.41 13.01
CA TRP A 210 -7.36 14.80 11.72
C TRP A 210 -6.20 14.97 10.73
N GLN A 211 -5.23 15.86 11.02
CA GLN A 211 -4.10 16.10 10.14
C GLN A 211 -3.24 14.85 9.97
N TYR A 212 -2.51 14.76 8.84
CA TYR A 212 -1.56 13.69 8.62
C TYR A 212 -0.33 13.86 9.52
N VAL A 213 0.20 12.76 10.04
CA VAL A 213 1.47 12.74 10.79
C VAL A 213 2.65 13.11 9.88
N PHE A 214 2.54 12.76 8.60
CA PHE A 214 3.55 13.02 7.59
C PHE A 214 2.95 13.84 6.44
N PRO A 215 2.77 15.16 6.62
CA PRO A 215 2.22 16.04 5.61
C PRO A 215 3.21 16.25 4.45
N ALA A 216 2.71 16.55 3.28
CA ALA A 216 3.55 16.96 2.15
C ALA A 216 4.09 18.38 2.37
N ASP A 217 5.28 18.69 1.84
CA ASP A 217 5.92 20.02 1.95
C ASP A 217 5.07 21.13 1.32
N LYS A 218 4.31 20.79 0.27
CA LYS A 218 3.54 21.75 -0.53
C LYS A 218 2.05 21.47 -0.48
N LEU A 219 1.27 22.53 -0.52
CA LEU A 219 -0.16 22.46 -0.81
C LEU A 219 -0.38 21.97 -2.24
N SER A 220 -1.46 21.23 -2.47
CA SER A 220 -1.84 20.69 -3.78
C SER A 220 -3.33 20.79 -4.00
N ILE A 221 -3.74 20.80 -5.27
CA ILE A 221 -5.15 20.78 -5.65
C ILE A 221 -5.66 19.34 -5.54
N ASP A 222 -6.71 19.14 -4.74
CA ASP A 222 -7.39 17.85 -4.67
C ASP A 222 -8.07 17.56 -6.02
N PRO A 223 -7.71 16.47 -6.71
CA PRO A 223 -8.22 16.17 -8.05
C PRO A 223 -9.72 15.86 -8.09
N ARG A 224 -10.36 15.59 -6.95
CA ARG A 224 -11.79 15.29 -6.84
C ARG A 224 -12.63 16.53 -6.58
N THR A 225 -12.15 17.42 -5.71
CA THR A 225 -12.91 18.60 -5.24
C THR A 225 -12.42 19.90 -5.86
N GLY A 226 -11.19 19.98 -6.38
CA GLY A 226 -10.56 21.20 -6.86
C GLY A 226 -10.04 22.10 -5.71
N GLU A 227 -10.22 21.71 -4.45
CA GLU A 227 -9.78 22.50 -3.31
C GLU A 227 -8.27 22.37 -3.08
N ILE A 228 -7.67 23.47 -2.61
CA ILE A 228 -6.25 23.47 -2.23
C ILE A 228 -6.13 22.94 -0.80
N ARG A 229 -5.42 21.84 -0.64
CA ARG A 229 -5.23 21.14 0.63
C ARG A 229 -3.79 20.67 0.79
N ARG A 230 -3.36 20.44 2.04
CA ARG A 230 -2.12 19.72 2.30
C ARG A 230 -2.42 18.22 2.36
N HIS A 231 -1.77 17.48 1.46
CA HIS A 231 -1.87 16.03 1.41
C HIS A 231 -0.76 15.38 2.28
N HIS A 232 -0.74 14.07 2.37
CA HIS A 232 0.37 13.33 2.98
C HIS A 232 1.58 13.29 2.05
N ILE A 233 2.77 13.02 2.61
CA ILE A 233 3.99 12.79 1.84
C ILE A 233 3.77 11.70 0.78
N SER A 234 4.43 11.84 -0.37
CA SER A 234 4.33 10.85 -1.44
C SER A 234 5.01 9.53 -1.05
N GLU A 235 4.34 8.42 -1.26
CA GLU A 235 4.91 7.07 -1.10
C GLU A 235 6.20 6.88 -1.91
N GLN A 236 6.31 7.56 -3.07
CA GLN A 236 7.48 7.50 -3.94
C GLN A 236 8.71 8.11 -3.28
N ASN A 237 8.55 9.13 -2.43
CA ASN A 237 9.66 9.73 -1.67
C ASN A 237 10.25 8.69 -0.72
N VAL A 238 9.40 8.00 0.03
CA VAL A 238 9.83 6.93 0.95
C VAL A 238 10.47 5.77 0.20
N GLN A 239 9.89 5.35 -0.94
CA GLN A 239 10.45 4.28 -1.77
C GLN A 239 11.84 4.65 -2.30
N ARG A 240 12.05 5.91 -2.71
CA ARG A 240 13.36 6.41 -3.14
C ARG A 240 14.35 6.44 -1.98
N ALA A 241 13.93 6.89 -0.79
CA ALA A 241 14.76 6.88 0.41
C ALA A 241 15.22 5.47 0.78
N VAL A 242 14.34 4.47 0.72
CA VAL A 242 14.68 3.05 0.93
C VAL A 242 15.73 2.57 -0.09
N LYS A 243 15.55 2.88 -1.37
CA LYS A 243 16.53 2.49 -2.42
C LYS A 243 17.89 3.15 -2.23
N THR A 244 17.89 4.41 -1.81
CA THR A 244 19.13 5.14 -1.49
C THR A 244 19.81 4.53 -0.27
N ALA A 245 19.08 4.23 0.81
CA ALA A 245 19.60 3.60 2.02
C ALA A 245 20.22 2.22 1.72
N LEU A 246 19.56 1.39 0.89
CA LEU A 246 20.10 0.09 0.44
C LEU A 246 21.45 0.25 -0.25
N ARG A 247 21.59 1.24 -1.13
CA ARG A 247 22.83 1.52 -1.85
C ARG A 247 23.93 1.98 -0.89
N ILE A 248 23.63 2.90 0.03
CA ILE A 248 24.60 3.44 0.99
C ILE A 248 25.08 2.35 1.95
N ALA A 249 24.15 1.51 2.45
CA ALA A 249 24.46 0.40 3.34
C ALA A 249 25.14 -0.79 2.64
N GLY A 250 25.32 -0.76 1.32
CA GLY A 250 25.92 -1.85 0.55
C GLY A 250 25.10 -3.14 0.53
N ILE A 251 23.80 -3.06 0.84
CA ILE A 251 22.91 -4.23 0.91
C ILE A 251 22.44 -4.58 -0.50
N LYS A 252 22.87 -5.74 -1.00
CA LYS A 252 22.56 -6.21 -2.36
C LYS A 252 21.16 -6.80 -2.54
N LYS A 253 20.37 -6.95 -1.45
CA LYS A 253 19.00 -7.45 -1.52
C LYS A 253 18.11 -6.48 -2.30
N ASN A 254 17.23 -7.01 -3.16
CA ASN A 254 16.23 -6.20 -3.87
C ASN A 254 15.06 -5.82 -2.95
N GLY A 255 15.37 -5.08 -1.89
CA GLY A 255 14.44 -4.66 -0.86
C GLY A 255 13.56 -3.46 -1.28
N SER A 256 12.48 -3.29 -0.57
CA SER A 256 11.50 -2.21 -0.75
C SER A 256 10.86 -1.84 0.60
N CYS A 257 10.00 -0.84 0.64
CA CYS A 257 9.17 -0.55 1.82
C CYS A 257 8.40 -1.79 2.31
N HIS A 258 7.96 -2.65 1.41
CA HIS A 258 7.26 -3.88 1.76
C HIS A 258 8.18 -4.90 2.46
N SER A 259 9.48 -4.86 2.16
CA SER A 259 10.46 -5.74 2.82
C SER A 259 10.61 -5.46 4.31
N PHE A 260 10.44 -4.21 4.77
CA PHE A 260 10.39 -3.90 6.21
C PHE A 260 9.22 -4.60 6.90
N ARG A 261 8.02 -4.54 6.30
CA ARG A 261 6.85 -5.23 6.84
C ARG A 261 7.00 -6.77 6.77
N HIS A 262 7.64 -7.30 5.73
CA HIS A 262 7.97 -8.73 5.67
C HIS A 262 8.95 -9.11 6.78
N SER A 263 9.96 -8.27 7.04
CA SER A 263 10.92 -8.48 8.12
C SER A 263 10.25 -8.41 9.50
N PHE A 264 9.31 -7.46 9.72
CA PHE A 264 8.50 -7.41 10.95
C PHE A 264 7.79 -8.74 11.20
N ALA A 265 7.05 -9.24 10.21
CA ALA A 265 6.31 -10.50 10.34
C ALA A 265 7.23 -11.69 10.59
N THR A 266 8.33 -11.77 9.85
CA THR A 266 9.33 -12.82 9.96
C THR A 266 9.98 -12.82 11.34
N HIS A 267 10.44 -11.67 11.82
CA HIS A 267 11.13 -11.58 13.10
C HIS A 267 10.20 -11.83 14.29
N LEU A 268 8.92 -11.44 14.23
CA LEU A 268 7.97 -11.82 15.27
C LEU A 268 7.80 -13.33 15.35
N LEU A 269 7.70 -14.03 14.21
CA LEU A 269 7.63 -15.47 14.19
C LEU A 269 8.92 -16.13 14.69
N GLU A 270 10.11 -15.59 14.33
CA GLU A 270 11.41 -16.04 14.85
C GLU A 270 11.53 -15.85 16.36
N ASP A 271 10.95 -14.76 16.88
CA ASP A 271 10.92 -14.46 18.32
C ASP A 271 9.83 -15.27 19.08
N GLY A 272 9.11 -16.18 18.39
CA GLY A 272 8.18 -17.14 18.99
C GLY A 272 6.72 -16.69 19.09
N TYR A 273 6.37 -15.53 18.53
CA TYR A 273 4.96 -15.14 18.49
C TYR A 273 4.17 -16.03 17.54
N ASP A 274 2.93 -16.33 17.92
CA ASP A 274 2.08 -17.19 17.12
C ASP A 274 1.58 -16.52 15.83
N ILE A 275 1.25 -17.33 14.83
CA ILE A 275 0.88 -16.87 13.49
C ILE A 275 -0.44 -16.07 13.48
N ARG A 276 -1.34 -16.32 14.42
CA ARG A 276 -2.62 -15.59 14.52
C ARG A 276 -2.39 -14.18 15.02
N THR A 277 -1.57 -14.02 16.06
CA THR A 277 -1.13 -12.69 16.53
C THR A 277 -0.48 -11.90 15.39
N VAL A 278 0.44 -12.51 14.64
CA VAL A 278 1.07 -11.85 13.49
C VAL A 278 0.06 -11.52 12.39
N GLN A 279 -0.90 -12.41 12.13
CA GLN A 279 -1.99 -12.18 11.17
C GLN A 279 -2.83 -10.94 11.55
N GLU A 280 -3.22 -10.83 12.81
CA GLU A 280 -4.02 -9.72 13.34
C GLU A 280 -3.28 -8.40 13.26
N LEU A 281 -2.03 -8.34 13.74
CA LEU A 281 -1.18 -7.16 13.66
C LEU A 281 -1.00 -6.68 12.22
N LEU A 282 -0.84 -7.61 11.27
CA LEU A 282 -0.73 -7.29 9.86
C LEU A 282 -2.09 -6.95 9.19
N GLY A 283 -3.21 -7.32 9.78
CA GLY A 283 -4.53 -7.18 9.16
C GLY A 283 -4.67 -8.00 7.88
N HIS A 284 -4.27 -9.27 7.92
CA HIS A 284 -4.47 -10.21 6.83
C HIS A 284 -5.81 -10.92 7.01
N LYS A 285 -6.74 -10.73 6.07
CA LYS A 285 -8.05 -11.41 6.09
C LYS A 285 -7.93 -12.94 6.03
N ASP A 286 -6.91 -13.43 5.34
CA ASP A 286 -6.67 -14.85 5.12
C ASP A 286 -5.30 -15.23 5.70
N VAL A 287 -5.30 -16.22 6.59
CA VAL A 287 -4.07 -16.72 7.21
C VAL A 287 -3.06 -17.22 6.18
N ARG A 288 -3.51 -17.70 5.01
CA ARG A 288 -2.64 -18.11 3.90
C ARG A 288 -1.70 -17.00 3.44
N THR A 289 -2.10 -15.73 3.63
CA THR A 289 -1.23 -14.58 3.35
C THR A 289 -0.11 -14.45 4.40
N THR A 290 -0.35 -14.86 5.64
CA THR A 290 0.64 -14.85 6.72
C THR A 290 1.52 -16.11 6.67
N MET A 291 0.98 -17.21 6.16
CA MET A 291 1.74 -18.47 6.02
C MET A 291 2.96 -18.37 5.09
N ILE A 292 3.06 -17.33 4.25
CA ILE A 292 4.27 -17.09 3.46
C ILE A 292 5.53 -16.85 4.32
N TYR A 293 5.36 -16.48 5.60
CA TYR A 293 6.44 -16.25 6.55
C TYR A 293 6.81 -17.48 7.36
N THR A 294 6.03 -18.58 7.32
CA THR A 294 6.26 -19.76 8.14
C THR A 294 7.53 -20.55 7.77
N HIS A 295 8.11 -20.25 6.60
CA HIS A 295 9.38 -20.85 6.20
C HIS A 295 10.53 -20.57 7.19
N VAL A 296 10.43 -19.50 7.99
CA VAL A 296 11.43 -19.14 9.00
C VAL A 296 11.24 -19.88 10.34
N LEU A 297 10.03 -20.38 10.61
CA LEU A 297 9.77 -21.21 11.80
C LEU A 297 10.56 -22.53 11.75
N ASN A 298 10.95 -22.91 10.57
CA ASN A 298 11.73 -24.11 10.30
C ASN A 298 13.18 -23.69 10.07
N ARG A 299 13.94 -23.45 11.12
CA ARG A 299 15.37 -23.11 11.07
C ARG A 299 16.11 -24.13 10.20
N GLY A 300 16.51 -23.70 8.96
CA GLY A 300 17.13 -24.58 7.98
C GLY A 300 16.20 -25.74 7.54
N GLY A 301 15.59 -25.61 6.32
CA GLY A 301 14.85 -26.72 5.70
C GLY A 301 13.79 -27.40 6.58
N ARG A 302 12.83 -26.67 7.16
CA ARG A 302 11.72 -27.17 7.99
C ARG A 302 12.07 -27.57 9.44
N GLY A 303 13.04 -26.93 10.06
CA GLY A 303 13.47 -27.23 11.43
C GLY A 303 14.26 -28.52 11.53
N VAL A 304 14.67 -29.08 10.41
CA VAL A 304 15.49 -30.27 10.32
C VAL A 304 16.97 -29.86 10.34
N ARG A 305 17.75 -30.50 11.17
CA ARG A 305 19.20 -30.32 11.18
C ARG A 305 19.78 -30.93 9.90
N SER A 306 20.70 -30.23 9.26
CA SER A 306 21.36 -30.76 8.08
C SER A 306 22.10 -32.03 8.40
N PRO A 307 22.02 -33.08 7.57
CA PRO A 307 22.85 -34.27 7.76
C PRO A 307 24.37 -33.96 7.77
N LEU A 308 24.78 -32.83 7.23
CA LEU A 308 26.17 -32.36 7.21
C LEU A 308 26.60 -31.74 8.56
N ASP A 309 25.62 -31.32 9.39
CA ASP A 309 25.82 -30.69 10.69
C ASP A 309 25.59 -31.69 11.84
N GLY A 310 25.42 -32.99 11.52
CA GLY A 310 25.11 -34.07 12.41
C GLY A 310 26.35 -34.74 13.05
#